data_ba700854770ec8d3a88393cf36815cb5
#
_entry.id   ba700854770ec8d3a88393cf36815cb5
#
_cell.length_a   1.000
_cell.length_b   1.000
_cell.length_c   1.000
_cell.angle_alpha   90.00
_cell.angle_beta   90.00
_cell.angle_gamma   90.00
#
_symmetry.space_group_name_H-M   'P 1'
#
loop_
_entity.id
_entity.type
_entity.pdbx_description
1 polymer ?
#
loop_
_entity_poly.entity_id
_entity_poly.type
_entity_poly.pdbx_seq_one_letter_code
_entity_poly.pdbx_strand_id
1 'polypeptide(L)'
;DRQYTVTAGMLAGAAIFWVVTAKGKERFWALLLYWLSFCLRPEMALLCLPLAGAGGLCIWGREKQIFSKESLRHYLGLFAALVIGMGVFYGLDVLAYSDPDWKDFRRFFDERTILYDYHLDFVEQYDENREAYEETGVSRTLQEMLKNYNFGAADEIDTQMLSSLAVQAKKTDAEESVLSQVKKAIWRLAHENWLSKSDLPWNFVWLAVVFAWCSCCLQ
;
A
#
# COMPACT_ATOMS: atom_id res chain seq x y z
N ASP A 1 6.19 0.92 -11.56
CA ASP A 1 5.63 0.71 -10.21
C ASP A 1 4.75 -0.53 -10.09
N ARG A 2 3.90 -0.86 -11.07
CA ARG A 2 3.05 -2.07 -11.01
C ARG A 2 3.82 -3.36 -10.78
N GLN A 3 5.03 -3.50 -11.31
CA GLN A 3 5.83 -4.72 -11.18
C GLN A 3 6.24 -5.00 -9.73
N TYR A 4 6.70 -3.99 -8.99
CA TYR A 4 7.11 -4.17 -7.59
C TYR A 4 5.91 -4.48 -6.68
N THR A 5 4.76 -3.87 -6.95
CA THR A 5 3.52 -4.13 -6.20
C THR A 5 3.08 -5.58 -6.34
N VAL A 6 3.03 -6.08 -7.58
CA VAL A 6 2.65 -7.48 -7.85
C VAL A 6 3.65 -8.44 -7.21
N THR A 7 4.95 -8.18 -7.37
CA THR A 7 6.01 -9.02 -6.79
C THR A 7 5.91 -9.06 -5.27
N ALA A 8 5.74 -7.92 -4.61
CA ALA A 8 5.57 -7.86 -3.16
C ALA A 8 4.32 -8.63 -2.70
N GLY A 9 3.19 -8.44 -3.38
CA GLY A 9 1.96 -9.19 -3.08
C GLY A 9 2.12 -10.70 -3.24
N MET A 10 2.78 -11.15 -4.31
CA MET A 10 3.07 -12.56 -4.52
C MET A 10 3.99 -13.14 -3.44
N LEU A 11 5.02 -12.41 -3.03
CA LEU A 11 5.91 -12.83 -1.94
C LEU A 11 5.16 -12.94 -0.61
N ALA A 12 4.33 -11.96 -0.27
CA ALA A 12 3.50 -12.01 0.93
C ALA A 12 2.53 -13.21 0.89
N GLY A 13 1.84 -13.41 -0.23
CA GLY A 13 0.94 -14.55 -0.42
C GLY A 13 1.65 -15.91 -0.33
N ALA A 14 2.80 -16.05 -0.97
CA ALA A 14 3.63 -17.25 -0.89
C ALA A 14 4.12 -17.51 0.56
N ALA A 15 4.54 -16.45 1.27
CA ALA A 15 4.95 -16.54 2.66
C ALA A 15 3.81 -17.03 3.56
N ILE A 16 2.61 -16.49 3.40
CA ILE A 16 1.42 -16.89 4.18
C ILE A 16 1.09 -18.36 3.89
N PHE A 17 1.06 -18.75 2.64
CA PHE A 17 0.83 -20.15 2.26
C PHE A 17 1.89 -21.07 2.86
N TRP A 18 3.15 -20.68 2.77
CA TRP A 18 4.26 -21.46 3.31
C TRP A 18 4.18 -21.61 4.83
N VAL A 19 3.91 -20.53 5.56
CA VAL A 19 3.83 -20.59 7.04
C VAL A 19 2.69 -21.51 7.51
N VAL A 20 1.58 -21.58 6.75
CA VAL A 20 0.45 -22.45 7.06
C VAL A 20 0.78 -23.92 6.84
N THR A 21 1.54 -24.23 5.78
CA THR A 21 1.90 -25.62 5.40
C THR A 21 3.17 -26.12 6.09
N ALA A 22 4.09 -25.22 6.43
CA ALA A 22 5.39 -25.56 7.03
C ALA A 22 5.28 -26.04 8.47
N LYS A 23 6.27 -26.80 8.88
CA LYS A 23 6.42 -27.31 10.26
C LYS A 23 7.73 -26.86 10.88
N GLY A 24 7.69 -26.56 12.17
CA GLY A 24 8.89 -26.27 12.96
C GLY A 24 9.71 -25.10 12.41
N LYS A 25 11.01 -25.32 12.19
CA LYS A 25 11.97 -24.27 11.79
C LYS A 25 11.72 -23.71 10.36
N GLU A 26 10.98 -24.41 9.51
CA GLU A 26 10.68 -23.94 8.16
C GLU A 26 9.81 -22.66 8.18
N ARG A 27 9.00 -22.48 9.21
CA ARG A 27 8.20 -21.26 9.40
C ARG A 27 9.04 -19.99 9.47
N PHE A 28 10.29 -20.10 9.93
CA PHE A 28 11.21 -18.97 9.95
C PHE A 28 11.52 -18.44 8.53
N TRP A 29 11.68 -19.32 7.56
CA TRP A 29 11.90 -18.93 6.16
C TRP A 29 10.69 -18.24 5.56
N ALA A 30 9.50 -18.67 5.94
CA ALA A 30 8.26 -17.99 5.54
C ALA A 30 8.18 -16.56 6.11
N LEU A 31 8.59 -16.35 7.36
CA LEU A 31 8.68 -15.01 7.94
C LEU A 31 9.70 -14.13 7.19
N LEU A 32 10.88 -14.67 6.88
CA LEU A 32 11.88 -13.95 6.08
C LEU A 32 11.33 -13.52 4.72
N LEU A 33 10.58 -14.39 4.05
CA LEU A 33 9.95 -14.09 2.76
C LEU A 33 8.91 -12.96 2.91
N TYR A 34 8.15 -12.95 4.00
CA TYR A 34 7.20 -11.89 4.27
C TYR A 34 7.89 -10.54 4.55
N TRP A 35 8.98 -10.56 5.33
CA TRP A 35 9.78 -9.36 5.58
C TRP A 35 10.43 -8.84 4.30
N LEU A 36 10.86 -9.72 3.39
CA LEU A 36 11.34 -9.31 2.07
C LEU A 36 10.24 -8.61 1.27
N SER A 37 9.01 -9.12 1.31
CA SER A 37 7.85 -8.42 0.73
C SER A 37 7.67 -7.02 1.31
N PHE A 38 7.79 -6.90 2.63
CA PHE A 38 7.71 -5.60 3.33
C PHE A 38 8.82 -4.64 2.90
N CYS A 39 10.05 -5.11 2.76
CA CYS A 39 11.17 -4.30 2.27
C CYS A 39 10.97 -3.84 0.82
N LEU A 40 10.30 -4.63 -0.02
CA LEU A 40 10.01 -4.24 -1.40
C LEU A 40 8.88 -3.20 -1.50
N ARG A 41 7.79 -3.41 -0.79
CA ARG A 41 6.65 -2.50 -0.75
C ARG A 41 5.85 -2.68 0.54
N PRO A 42 6.09 -1.82 1.54
CA PRO A 42 5.46 -1.91 2.85
C PRO A 42 3.92 -1.94 2.80
N GLU A 43 3.31 -1.14 1.92
CA GLU A 43 1.87 -1.03 1.79
C GLU A 43 1.22 -2.37 1.38
N MET A 44 1.87 -3.12 0.47
CA MET A 44 1.38 -4.42 0.04
C MET A 44 1.49 -5.48 1.14
N ALA A 45 2.58 -5.47 1.88
CA ALA A 45 2.73 -6.35 3.03
C ALA A 45 1.68 -6.03 4.12
N LEU A 46 1.46 -4.74 4.42
CA LEU A 46 0.43 -4.32 5.36
C LEU A 46 -0.98 -4.71 4.90
N LEU A 47 -1.27 -4.57 3.60
CA LEU A 47 -2.54 -5.00 3.01
C LEU A 47 -2.76 -6.51 3.14
N CYS A 48 -1.70 -7.31 3.09
CA CYS A 48 -1.75 -8.77 3.27
C CYS A 48 -1.78 -9.20 4.75
N LEU A 49 -1.62 -8.29 5.71
CA LEU A 49 -1.56 -8.61 7.13
C LEU A 49 -2.84 -9.30 7.67
N PRO A 50 -4.06 -8.91 7.27
CA PRO A 50 -5.27 -9.65 7.64
C PRO A 50 -5.28 -11.09 7.17
N LEU A 51 -4.72 -11.37 5.97
CA LEU A 51 -4.57 -12.74 5.45
C LEU A 51 -3.53 -13.52 6.24
N ALA A 52 -2.45 -12.86 6.68
CA ALA A 52 -1.47 -13.49 7.57
C ALA A 52 -2.09 -13.86 8.92
N GLY A 53 -2.94 -12.98 9.47
CA GLY A 53 -3.72 -13.28 10.67
C GLY A 53 -4.67 -14.48 10.48
N ALA A 54 -5.39 -14.53 9.37
CA ALA A 54 -6.25 -15.66 9.02
C ALA A 54 -5.45 -16.96 8.85
N GLY A 55 -4.27 -16.89 8.21
CA GLY A 55 -3.33 -18.02 8.12
C GLY A 55 -2.89 -18.53 9.49
N GLY A 56 -2.58 -17.64 10.41
CA GLY A 56 -2.29 -17.97 11.79
C GLY A 56 -3.46 -18.66 12.51
N LEU A 57 -4.69 -18.18 12.30
CA LEU A 57 -5.89 -18.84 12.83
C LEU A 57 -6.06 -20.26 12.26
N CYS A 58 -5.74 -20.49 10.98
CA CYS A 58 -5.73 -21.84 10.41
C CYS A 58 -4.70 -22.75 11.09
N ILE A 59 -3.49 -22.24 11.38
CA ILE A 59 -2.47 -23.01 12.13
C ILE A 59 -3.01 -23.35 13.50
N TRP A 60 -3.57 -22.39 14.21
CA TRP A 60 -4.15 -22.58 15.53
C TRP A 60 -5.29 -23.59 15.51
N GLY A 61 -6.21 -23.49 14.54
CA GLY A 61 -7.35 -24.42 14.39
C GLY A 61 -6.97 -25.84 14.03
N ARG A 62 -5.80 -26.07 13.40
CA ARG A 62 -5.25 -27.42 13.10
C ARG A 62 -4.62 -28.10 14.31
N GLU A 63 -4.23 -27.36 15.29
CA GLU A 63 -3.71 -27.91 16.54
C GLU A 63 -4.89 -28.43 17.37
N LYS A 64 -4.92 -29.75 17.65
CA LYS A 64 -6.04 -30.42 18.32
C LYS A 64 -6.43 -29.84 19.71
N GLN A 65 -5.62 -28.93 20.23
CA GLN A 65 -5.80 -28.24 21.51
C GLN A 65 -6.00 -26.74 21.28
N ILE A 66 -7.03 -26.34 20.55
CA ILE A 66 -7.31 -24.97 20.13
C ILE A 66 -7.25 -23.93 21.28
N PHE A 67 -7.69 -24.30 22.50
CA PHE A 67 -7.68 -23.42 23.66
C PHE A 67 -6.52 -23.66 24.64
N SER A 68 -5.51 -24.44 24.23
CA SER A 68 -4.34 -24.62 25.08
C SER A 68 -3.50 -23.32 25.12
N LYS A 69 -2.97 -22.99 26.30
CA LYS A 69 -2.07 -21.85 26.47
C LYS A 69 -0.82 -21.95 25.58
N GLU A 70 -0.39 -23.15 25.28
CA GLU A 70 0.81 -23.44 24.49
C GLU A 70 0.56 -23.17 23.00
N SER A 71 -0.57 -23.61 22.46
CA SER A 71 -0.98 -23.33 21.09
C SER A 71 -1.18 -21.83 20.85
N LEU A 72 -1.88 -21.15 21.76
CA LEU A 72 -2.09 -19.70 21.69
C LEU A 72 -0.76 -18.93 21.77
N ARG A 73 0.15 -19.36 22.67
CA ARG A 73 1.48 -18.73 22.80
C ARG A 73 2.29 -18.89 21.52
N HIS A 74 2.22 -20.04 20.88
CA HIS A 74 2.91 -20.28 19.62
C HIS A 74 2.37 -19.39 18.48
N TYR A 75 1.06 -19.30 18.34
CA TYR A 75 0.40 -18.41 17.39
C TYR A 75 0.76 -16.94 17.60
N LEU A 76 0.62 -16.46 18.84
CA LEU A 76 0.96 -15.09 19.21
C LEU A 76 2.45 -14.82 19.03
N GLY A 77 3.32 -15.79 19.30
CA GLY A 77 4.76 -15.68 19.09
C GLY A 77 5.13 -15.50 17.62
N LEU A 78 4.50 -16.25 16.71
CA LEU A 78 4.71 -16.09 15.27
C LEU A 78 4.23 -14.74 14.77
N PHE A 79 3.05 -14.31 15.21
CA PHE A 79 2.49 -13.02 14.81
C PHE A 79 3.32 -11.85 15.39
N ALA A 80 3.74 -11.95 16.65
CA ALA A 80 4.63 -10.98 17.26
C ALA A 80 5.98 -10.90 16.52
N ALA A 81 6.57 -12.03 16.17
CA ALA A 81 7.81 -12.06 15.39
C ALA A 81 7.64 -11.37 14.02
N LEU A 82 6.50 -11.60 13.34
CA LEU A 82 6.18 -10.94 12.09
C LEU A 82 6.17 -9.42 12.24
N VAL A 83 5.40 -8.91 13.22
CA VAL A 83 5.23 -7.46 13.45
C VAL A 83 6.52 -6.81 13.94
N ILE A 84 7.25 -7.47 14.86
CA ILE A 84 8.54 -6.96 15.36
C ILE A 84 9.55 -6.85 14.22
N GLY A 85 9.64 -7.87 13.37
CA GLY A 85 10.53 -7.83 12.21
C GLY A 85 10.19 -6.71 11.24
N MET A 86 8.91 -6.49 10.95
CA MET A 86 8.48 -5.34 10.14
C MET A 86 8.88 -4.01 10.80
N GLY A 87 8.70 -3.88 12.12
CA GLY A 87 9.11 -2.70 12.87
C GLY A 87 10.63 -2.46 12.84
N VAL A 88 11.44 -3.52 12.91
CA VAL A 88 12.90 -3.43 12.79
C VAL A 88 13.29 -2.94 11.39
N PHE A 89 12.75 -3.52 10.31
CA PHE A 89 13.05 -3.10 8.95
C PHE A 89 12.59 -1.67 8.69
N TYR A 90 11.43 -1.28 9.18
CA TYR A 90 10.96 0.11 9.11
C TYR A 90 11.90 1.06 9.85
N GLY A 91 12.35 0.69 11.05
CA GLY A 91 13.30 1.49 11.82
C GLY A 91 14.66 1.64 11.12
N LEU A 92 15.16 0.57 10.49
CA LEU A 92 16.37 0.61 9.68
C LEU A 92 16.21 1.51 8.44
N ASP A 93 15.04 1.47 7.78
CA ASP A 93 14.73 2.34 6.67
C ASP A 93 14.72 3.82 7.09
N VAL A 94 14.02 4.15 8.18
CA VAL A 94 14.00 5.51 8.75
C VAL A 94 15.42 5.99 9.12
N LEU A 95 16.24 5.10 9.66
CA LEU A 95 17.62 5.43 10.04
C LEU A 95 18.49 5.66 8.80
N ALA A 96 18.38 4.80 7.78
CA ALA A 96 19.12 4.91 6.53
C ALA A 96 18.82 6.22 5.78
N TYR A 97 17.57 6.69 5.86
CA TYR A 97 17.12 7.92 5.21
C TYR A 97 16.98 9.10 6.20
N SER A 98 17.78 9.12 7.26
CA SER A 98 17.73 10.18 8.29
C SER A 98 18.48 11.46 7.91
N ASP A 99 19.30 11.43 6.87
CA ASP A 99 20.01 12.56 6.35
C ASP A 99 19.03 13.66 5.86
N PRO A 100 19.34 14.97 6.07
CA PRO A 100 18.48 16.07 5.63
C PRO A 100 18.12 16.03 4.15
N ASP A 101 19.08 15.74 3.26
CA ASP A 101 18.86 15.70 1.81
C ASP A 101 17.85 14.61 1.42
N TRP A 102 17.92 13.45 2.09
CA TRP A 102 16.96 12.37 1.89
C TRP A 102 15.58 12.70 2.45
N LYS A 103 15.50 13.44 3.54
CA LYS A 103 14.21 13.90 4.10
C LYS A 103 13.53 14.88 3.15
N ASP A 104 14.29 15.80 2.57
CA ASP A 104 13.76 16.77 1.60
C ASP A 104 13.32 16.06 0.32
N PHE A 105 14.11 15.11 -0.18
CA PHE A 105 13.71 14.27 -1.32
C PHE A 105 12.42 13.47 -1.04
N ARG A 106 12.32 12.82 0.12
CA ARG A 106 11.09 12.09 0.51
C ARG A 106 9.90 13.02 0.59
N ARG A 107 10.05 14.18 1.21
CA ARG A 107 8.98 15.16 1.30
C ARG A 107 8.52 15.60 -0.08
N PHE A 108 9.45 15.91 -0.98
CA PHE A 108 9.13 16.21 -2.38
C PHE A 108 8.33 15.09 -3.04
N PHE A 109 8.78 13.86 -2.85
CA PHE A 109 8.14 12.67 -3.42
C PHE A 109 6.73 12.42 -2.85
N ASP A 110 6.56 12.61 -1.54
CA ASP A 110 5.26 12.45 -0.86
C ASP A 110 4.24 13.50 -1.34
N GLU A 111 4.63 14.77 -1.43
CA GLU A 111 3.76 15.83 -1.92
C GLU A 111 3.40 15.63 -3.41
N ARG A 112 4.35 15.20 -4.21
CA ARG A 112 4.10 14.78 -5.58
C ARG A 112 3.09 13.63 -5.66
N THR A 113 3.26 12.61 -4.83
CA THR A 113 2.36 11.45 -4.77
C THR A 113 0.94 11.87 -4.41
N ILE A 114 0.78 12.79 -3.45
CA ILE A 114 -0.52 13.33 -3.09
C ILE A 114 -1.21 13.94 -4.31
N LEU A 115 -0.52 14.74 -5.09
CA LEU A 115 -1.09 15.38 -6.27
C LEU A 115 -1.45 14.38 -7.38
N TYR A 116 -0.57 13.43 -7.69
CA TYR A 116 -0.75 12.55 -8.85
C TYR A 116 -1.52 11.26 -8.58
N ASP A 117 -1.47 10.73 -7.37
CA ASP A 117 -2.18 9.50 -7.05
C ASP A 117 -3.59 9.78 -6.49
N TYR A 118 -3.80 10.95 -5.87
CA TYR A 118 -5.06 11.27 -5.22
C TYR A 118 -5.81 12.45 -5.84
N HIS A 119 -5.11 13.41 -6.44
CA HIS A 119 -5.68 14.66 -6.95
C HIS A 119 -5.26 14.95 -8.40
N LEU A 120 -5.20 13.93 -9.23
CA LEU A 120 -4.78 14.08 -10.64
C LEU A 120 -5.67 15.06 -11.40
N ASP A 121 -6.98 15.02 -11.17
CA ASP A 121 -7.95 15.94 -11.79
C ASP A 121 -7.61 17.41 -11.48
N PHE A 122 -7.13 17.69 -10.26
CA PHE A 122 -6.67 19.03 -9.89
C PHE A 122 -5.45 19.47 -10.71
N VAL A 123 -4.50 18.56 -10.94
CA VAL A 123 -3.29 18.84 -11.74
C VAL A 123 -3.64 19.01 -13.23
N GLU A 124 -4.60 18.26 -13.76
CA GLU A 124 -4.96 18.29 -15.18
C GLU A 124 -5.84 19.49 -15.56
N GLN A 125 -6.65 20.00 -14.63
CA GLN A 125 -7.72 20.97 -14.91
C GLN A 125 -7.37 22.37 -14.37
N TYR A 126 -6.44 23.06 -15.03
CA TYR A 126 -6.02 24.40 -14.62
C TYR A 126 -7.19 25.41 -14.57
N ASP A 127 -8.03 25.42 -15.59
CA ASP A 127 -9.07 26.45 -15.74
C ASP A 127 -10.17 26.28 -14.66
N GLU A 128 -10.44 25.06 -14.20
CA GLU A 128 -11.39 24.78 -13.12
C GLU A 128 -10.81 25.13 -11.73
N ASN A 129 -9.50 25.03 -11.57
CA ASN A 129 -8.79 25.27 -10.31
C ASN A 129 -7.96 26.57 -10.35
N ARG A 130 -8.29 27.48 -11.26
CA ARG A 130 -7.50 28.70 -11.55
C ARG A 130 -7.22 29.53 -10.30
N GLU A 131 -8.21 29.75 -9.46
CA GLU A 131 -8.09 30.54 -8.24
C GLU A 131 -7.04 29.94 -7.28
N ALA A 132 -7.04 28.61 -7.10
CA ALA A 132 -6.07 27.89 -6.28
C ALA A 132 -4.64 27.99 -6.84
N TYR A 133 -4.50 27.96 -8.17
CA TYR A 133 -3.19 28.15 -8.82
C TYR A 133 -2.69 29.59 -8.71
N GLU A 134 -3.56 30.58 -8.85
CA GLU A 134 -3.23 32.00 -8.67
C GLU A 134 -2.82 32.30 -7.22
N GLU A 135 -3.51 31.73 -6.22
CA GLU A 135 -3.15 31.85 -4.79
C GLU A 135 -1.77 31.25 -4.46
N THR A 136 -1.40 30.18 -5.14
CA THR A 136 -0.09 29.54 -4.93
C THR A 136 1.02 30.13 -5.80
N GLY A 137 0.70 31.10 -6.68
CA GLY A 137 1.65 31.72 -7.61
C GLY A 137 2.11 30.80 -8.75
N VAL A 138 1.40 29.71 -8.99
CA VAL A 138 1.75 28.74 -10.03
C VAL A 138 1.12 29.15 -11.34
N SER A 139 1.97 29.48 -12.31
CA SER A 139 1.55 29.85 -13.66
C SER A 139 1.02 28.65 -14.45
N ARG A 140 0.22 28.93 -15.51
CA ARG A 140 -0.26 27.91 -16.42
C ARG A 140 0.87 27.09 -17.05
N THR A 141 2.01 27.73 -17.34
CA THR A 141 3.19 27.05 -17.88
C THR A 141 3.77 26.05 -16.90
N LEU A 142 3.88 26.43 -15.62
CA LEU A 142 4.33 25.50 -14.56
C LEU A 142 3.34 24.36 -14.35
N GLN A 143 2.04 24.62 -14.41
CA GLN A 143 1.03 23.56 -14.33
C GLN A 143 1.13 22.60 -15.52
N GLU A 144 1.35 23.09 -16.75
CA GLU A 144 1.58 22.22 -17.90
C GLU A 144 2.86 21.37 -17.76
N MET A 145 3.92 21.91 -17.16
CA MET A 145 5.11 21.13 -16.83
C MET A 145 4.80 20.04 -15.80
N LEU A 146 4.07 20.35 -14.74
CA LEU A 146 3.58 19.38 -13.78
C LEU A 146 2.76 18.29 -14.48
N LYS A 147 1.74 18.66 -15.25
CA LYS A 147 0.87 17.74 -16.00
C LYS A 147 1.67 16.74 -16.85
N ASN A 148 2.77 17.18 -17.44
CA ASN A 148 3.64 16.37 -18.27
C ASN A 148 4.81 15.70 -17.51
N TYR A 149 4.78 15.69 -16.17
CA TYR A 149 5.83 15.11 -15.31
C TYR A 149 7.23 15.71 -15.49
N ASN A 150 7.32 16.96 -15.93
CA ASN A 150 8.59 17.66 -16.19
C ASN A 150 9.11 18.37 -14.93
N PHE A 151 9.34 17.64 -13.84
CA PHE A 151 9.78 18.19 -12.56
C PHE A 151 11.17 18.81 -12.56
N GLY A 152 12.04 18.41 -13.46
CA GLY A 152 13.40 18.94 -13.57
C GLY A 152 13.55 20.09 -14.57
N ALA A 153 12.44 20.58 -15.14
CA ALA A 153 12.50 21.59 -16.20
C ALA A 153 12.47 23.03 -15.65
N ALA A 154 12.06 23.22 -14.41
CA ALA A 154 12.00 24.54 -13.76
C ALA A 154 12.40 24.41 -12.29
N ASP A 155 13.29 25.30 -11.85
CA ASP A 155 13.78 25.35 -10.47
C ASP A 155 12.67 25.76 -9.47
N GLU A 156 11.59 26.37 -9.98
CA GLU A 156 10.41 26.77 -9.21
C GLU A 156 9.57 25.55 -8.77
N ILE A 157 9.75 24.38 -9.41
CA ILE A 157 9.06 23.15 -9.02
C ILE A 157 9.81 22.50 -7.85
N ASP A 158 9.65 23.10 -6.69
CA ASP A 158 10.25 22.66 -5.44
C ASP A 158 9.22 22.01 -4.48
N THR A 159 9.71 21.50 -3.37
CA THR A 159 8.89 20.89 -2.32
C THR A 159 7.85 21.87 -1.76
N GLN A 160 8.18 23.17 -1.67
CA GLN A 160 7.29 24.18 -1.11
C GLN A 160 6.11 24.44 -2.04
N MET A 161 6.37 24.54 -3.34
CA MET A 161 5.32 24.70 -4.34
C MET A 161 4.38 23.49 -4.36
N LEU A 162 4.94 22.27 -4.41
CA LEU A 162 4.13 21.05 -4.38
C LEU A 162 3.29 20.94 -3.11
N SER A 163 3.85 21.30 -1.95
CA SER A 163 3.13 21.29 -0.68
C SER A 163 1.97 22.29 -0.68
N SER A 164 2.17 23.50 -1.22
CA SER A 164 1.12 24.52 -1.32
C SER A 164 -0.02 24.05 -2.23
N LEU A 165 0.29 23.46 -3.38
CA LEU A 165 -0.70 22.88 -4.29
C LEU A 165 -1.43 21.70 -3.66
N ALA A 166 -0.74 20.80 -2.95
CA ALA A 166 -1.36 19.68 -2.27
C ALA A 166 -2.35 20.12 -1.18
N VAL A 167 -2.05 21.22 -0.48
CA VAL A 167 -2.98 21.82 0.49
C VAL A 167 -4.23 22.35 -0.19
N GLN A 168 -4.09 23.02 -1.34
CA GLN A 168 -5.24 23.53 -2.09
C GLN A 168 -6.07 22.40 -2.70
N ALA A 169 -5.44 21.37 -3.27
CA ALA A 169 -6.11 20.19 -3.79
C ALA A 169 -6.95 19.50 -2.70
N LYS A 170 -6.40 19.35 -1.50
CA LYS A 170 -7.13 18.78 -0.35
C LYS A 170 -8.32 19.64 0.09
N LYS A 171 -8.25 20.95 -0.03
CA LYS A 171 -9.37 21.84 0.29
C LYS A 171 -10.52 21.66 -0.70
N THR A 172 -10.21 21.55 -1.98
CA THR A 172 -11.21 21.32 -3.02
C THR A 172 -11.98 20.02 -2.77
N ASP A 173 -11.29 18.94 -2.33
CA ASP A 173 -11.94 17.67 -1.99
C ASP A 173 -12.69 17.69 -0.64
N ALA A 174 -12.28 18.55 0.30
CA ALA A 174 -12.92 18.62 1.63
C ALA A 174 -14.37 19.13 1.57
N GLU A 175 -14.79 19.75 0.48
CA GLU A 175 -16.19 20.13 0.23
C GLU A 175 -17.08 18.94 -0.12
N GLU A 176 -16.49 17.79 -0.51
CA GLU A 176 -17.26 16.56 -0.72
C GLU A 176 -17.57 15.84 0.61
N SER A 177 -18.82 15.44 0.77
CA SER A 177 -19.22 14.66 1.96
C SER A 177 -18.45 13.33 2.02
N VAL A 178 -18.05 12.90 3.22
CA VAL A 178 -17.39 11.62 3.48
C VAL A 178 -18.13 10.44 2.84
N LEU A 179 -19.45 10.50 2.82
CA LEU A 179 -20.30 9.47 2.22
C LEU A 179 -20.11 9.40 0.69
N SER A 180 -19.93 10.55 0.02
CA SER A 180 -19.63 10.62 -1.42
C SER A 180 -18.27 10.01 -1.72
N GLN A 181 -17.25 10.33 -0.94
CA GLN A 181 -15.90 9.79 -1.07
C GLN A 181 -15.88 8.27 -0.88
N VAL A 182 -16.55 7.76 0.15
CA VAL A 182 -16.68 6.32 0.38
C VAL A 182 -17.43 5.63 -0.76
N LYS A 183 -18.52 6.22 -1.26
CA LYS A 183 -19.26 5.70 -2.41
C LYS A 183 -18.42 5.67 -3.68
N LYS A 184 -17.65 6.72 -3.97
CA LYS A 184 -16.69 6.77 -5.09
C LYS A 184 -15.60 5.72 -4.93
N ALA A 185 -15.02 5.56 -3.74
CA ALA A 185 -13.99 4.56 -3.45
C ALA A 185 -14.51 3.13 -3.64
N ILE A 186 -15.71 2.82 -3.13
CA ILE A 186 -16.37 1.51 -3.34
C ILE A 186 -16.66 1.29 -4.82
N TRP A 187 -17.14 2.30 -5.52
CA TRP A 187 -17.42 2.23 -6.95
C TRP A 187 -16.15 1.98 -7.77
N ARG A 188 -15.05 2.71 -7.48
CA ARG A 188 -13.74 2.48 -8.12
C ARG A 188 -13.23 1.06 -7.84
N LEU A 189 -13.25 0.62 -6.60
CA LEU A 189 -12.89 -0.75 -6.24
C LEU A 189 -13.71 -1.80 -6.99
N ALA A 190 -15.03 -1.62 -7.08
CA ALA A 190 -15.90 -2.54 -7.79
C ALA A 190 -15.69 -2.47 -9.30
N HIS A 191 -15.56 -1.28 -9.87
CA HIS A 191 -15.48 -1.10 -11.33
C HIS A 191 -14.08 -1.43 -11.87
N GLU A 192 -13.03 -0.93 -11.23
CA GLU A 192 -11.66 -1.12 -11.70
C GLU A 192 -11.14 -2.54 -11.41
N ASN A 193 -11.46 -3.10 -10.24
CA ASN A 193 -10.97 -4.44 -9.87
C ASN A 193 -11.87 -5.59 -10.36
N TRP A 194 -13.18 -5.38 -10.52
CA TRP A 194 -14.11 -6.44 -10.87
C TRP A 194 -14.64 -6.38 -12.30
N LEU A 195 -14.75 -5.19 -12.88
CA LEU A 195 -15.34 -4.94 -14.20
C LEU A 195 -14.32 -4.50 -15.26
N SER A 196 -13.09 -4.17 -14.86
CA SER A 196 -12.03 -3.87 -15.83
C SER A 196 -11.73 -5.12 -16.66
N LYS A 197 -11.92 -5.01 -17.98
CA LYS A 197 -11.70 -6.12 -18.93
C LYS A 197 -10.26 -6.65 -18.91
N SER A 198 -9.30 -5.83 -18.52
CA SER A 198 -7.88 -6.19 -18.44
C SER A 198 -7.55 -7.06 -17.23
N ASP A 199 -8.27 -6.86 -16.11
CA ASP A 199 -7.95 -7.49 -14.84
C ASP A 199 -8.90 -8.64 -14.47
N LEU A 200 -10.01 -8.77 -15.22
CA LEU A 200 -11.06 -9.77 -14.97
C LEU A 200 -10.53 -11.22 -14.80
N PRO A 201 -9.61 -11.73 -15.65
CA PRO A 201 -9.08 -13.08 -15.49
C PRO A 201 -8.31 -13.26 -14.18
N TRP A 202 -7.53 -12.29 -13.77
CA TRP A 202 -6.72 -12.34 -12.57
C TRP A 202 -7.55 -12.29 -11.29
N ASN A 203 -8.65 -11.55 -11.29
CA ASN A 203 -9.59 -11.50 -10.17
C ASN A 203 -10.24 -12.85 -9.92
N PHE A 204 -10.61 -13.60 -10.97
CA PHE A 204 -11.12 -14.96 -10.85
C PHE A 204 -10.05 -15.95 -10.36
N VAL A 205 -8.81 -15.80 -10.80
CA VAL A 205 -7.69 -16.63 -10.33
C VAL A 205 -7.48 -16.41 -8.82
N TRP A 206 -7.48 -15.17 -8.35
CA TRP A 206 -7.36 -14.88 -6.93
C TRP A 206 -8.52 -15.45 -6.11
N LEU A 207 -9.75 -15.31 -6.58
CA LEU A 207 -10.91 -15.94 -5.93
C LEU A 207 -10.79 -17.46 -5.88
N ALA A 208 -10.37 -18.09 -6.97
CA ALA A 208 -10.17 -19.53 -7.02
C ALA A 208 -9.06 -19.98 -6.04
N VAL A 209 -7.95 -19.24 -5.95
CA VAL A 209 -6.86 -19.50 -5.00
C VAL A 209 -7.34 -19.37 -3.57
N VAL A 210 -8.06 -18.30 -3.22
CA VAL A 210 -8.63 -18.10 -1.88
C VAL A 210 -9.63 -19.22 -1.55
N PHE A 211 -10.49 -19.58 -2.49
CA PHE A 211 -11.47 -20.66 -2.29
C PHE A 211 -10.82 -22.03 -2.10
N ALA A 212 -9.82 -22.35 -2.93
CA ALA A 212 -9.03 -23.57 -2.79
C ALA A 212 -8.29 -23.59 -1.45
N TRP A 213 -7.71 -22.47 -1.04
CA TRP A 213 -7.01 -22.35 0.23
C TRP A 213 -7.95 -22.54 1.42
N CYS A 214 -9.12 -21.88 1.43
CA CYS A 214 -10.14 -22.07 2.45
C CYS A 214 -10.63 -23.54 2.50
N SER A 215 -10.83 -24.17 1.34
CA SER A 215 -11.23 -25.58 1.26
C SER A 215 -10.18 -26.52 1.83
N CYS A 216 -8.91 -26.25 1.58
CA CYS A 216 -7.80 -27.04 2.16
C CYS A 216 -7.64 -26.82 3.68
N CYS A 217 -8.02 -25.66 4.19
CA CYS A 217 -7.99 -25.36 5.63
C CYS A 217 -9.13 -26.01 6.41
N LEU A 218 -10.25 -26.33 5.75
CA LEU A 218 -11.43 -26.94 6.36
C LEU A 218 -11.42 -28.48 6.34
N GLN A 219 -10.50 -29.10 5.61
CA GLN A 219 -10.22 -30.55 5.64
C GLN A 219 -9.13 -30.90 6.65
#